data_12137a9dc17ff3d62d3dbff08766659b
#
_entry.id   12137a9dc17ff3d62d3dbff08766659b
#
_cell.length_a   1.000
_cell.length_b   1.000
_cell.length_c   1.000
_cell.angle_alpha   90.00
_cell.angle_beta   90.00
_cell.angle_gamma   90.00
#
_symmetry.space_group_name_H-M   'P 1'
#
loop_
_entity.id
_entity.type
_entity.pdbx_description
1 polymer ?
#
loop_
_entity_poly.entity_id
_entity_poly.type
_entity_poly.pdbx_seq_one_letter_code
_entity_poly.pdbx_strand_id
1 'polypeptide(L)'
;MDYEGFFRKRLDALRAEGRYRVFADLERRCGRFPRAFDHRIGVEVTVWCSNDYLGMGQHLAVLEAMQETLQAVGAGAGGTRNISGNSHVHLLLEREIAHLHGREAALVLTSGYVANDATLSTVARELPGMVVFSDAFNHASMIAGIRNSRAEKYVFRHNDPVDLGRQLYRVAPDRPKLVCFESVYSMDGHIAPIGAMCDVADHFGAMTYLDEVQVAAQQECPSDTTATPFDTDWHLQYCPLLLPARATFFCAAKK
;
A
#
# COMPACT_ATOMS: atom_id res chain seq x y z
N MET A 1 31.82 7.00 24.57
CA MET A 1 30.66 6.08 24.60
C MET A 1 31.03 4.83 23.81
N ASP A 2 30.83 3.63 24.37
CA ASP A 2 31.02 2.35 23.69
C ASP A 2 29.77 2.02 22.86
N TYR A 3 29.74 2.45 21.59
CA TYR A 3 28.63 2.23 20.69
C TYR A 3 28.46 0.75 20.32
N GLU A 4 29.56 0.01 20.15
CA GLU A 4 29.50 -1.40 19.79
C GLU A 4 28.88 -2.22 20.92
N GLY A 5 29.33 -2.03 22.14
CA GLY A 5 28.78 -2.68 23.32
C GLY A 5 27.30 -2.33 23.54
N PHE A 6 26.89 -1.07 23.24
CA PHE A 6 25.52 -0.66 23.31
C PHE A 6 24.63 -1.42 22.29
N PHE A 7 25.02 -1.45 21.02
CA PHE A 7 24.24 -2.15 19.98
C PHE A 7 24.23 -3.68 20.21
N ARG A 8 25.33 -4.25 20.65
CA ARG A 8 25.40 -5.69 20.99
C ARG A 8 24.38 -6.04 22.08
N LYS A 9 24.32 -5.29 23.17
CA LYS A 9 23.34 -5.49 24.25
C LYS A 9 21.91 -5.39 23.73
N ARG A 10 21.59 -4.42 22.81
CA ARG A 10 20.26 -4.29 22.22
C ARG A 10 19.89 -5.49 21.35
N LEU A 11 20.83 -6.00 20.56
CA LEU A 11 20.61 -7.20 19.74
C LEU A 11 20.40 -8.45 20.61
N ASP A 12 21.17 -8.59 21.69
CA ASP A 12 21.03 -9.72 22.62
C ASP A 12 19.67 -9.67 23.36
N ALA A 13 19.21 -8.49 23.73
CA ALA A 13 17.85 -8.33 24.27
C ALA A 13 16.78 -8.78 23.28
N LEU A 14 16.88 -8.36 22.01
CA LEU A 14 15.93 -8.80 20.96
C LEU A 14 15.96 -10.32 20.73
N ARG A 15 17.14 -10.95 20.83
CA ARG A 15 17.28 -12.41 20.76
C ARG A 15 16.63 -13.10 21.95
N ALA A 16 16.87 -12.58 23.16
CA ALA A 16 16.29 -13.12 24.38
C ALA A 16 14.76 -13.01 24.41
N GLU A 17 14.20 -11.93 23.81
CA GLU A 17 12.77 -11.73 23.64
C GLU A 17 12.14 -12.56 22.48
N GLY A 18 12.92 -13.32 21.72
CA GLY A 18 12.47 -14.04 20.54
C GLY A 18 12.04 -13.13 19.37
N ARG A 19 12.40 -11.84 19.39
CA ARG A 19 12.02 -10.83 18.39
C ARG A 19 13.09 -10.58 17.33
N TYR A 20 14.24 -11.23 17.46
CA TYR A 20 15.31 -11.12 16.45
C TYR A 20 14.90 -11.88 15.19
N ARG A 21 14.66 -11.15 14.12
CA ARG A 21 14.25 -11.73 12.82
C ARG A 21 15.48 -12.11 12.01
N VAL A 22 15.49 -13.34 11.52
CA VAL A 22 16.46 -13.83 10.55
C VAL A 22 15.78 -13.93 9.20
N PHE A 23 16.36 -13.31 8.17
CA PHE A 23 15.81 -13.40 6.82
C PHE A 23 15.95 -14.82 6.27
N ALA A 24 14.92 -15.29 5.58
CA ALA A 24 14.98 -16.53 4.82
C ALA A 24 15.86 -16.32 3.58
N ASP A 25 16.64 -17.35 3.21
CA ASP A 25 17.46 -17.36 1.99
C ASP A 25 16.76 -18.25 0.96
N LEU A 26 15.80 -17.64 0.22
CA LEU A 26 14.89 -18.34 -0.67
C LEU A 26 15.24 -18.10 -2.14
N GLU A 27 15.47 -19.16 -2.88
CA GLU A 27 15.56 -19.18 -4.34
C GLU A 27 14.21 -19.60 -4.94
N ARG A 28 13.50 -18.67 -5.54
CA ARG A 28 12.29 -18.96 -6.32
C ARG A 28 12.68 -19.48 -7.69
N ARG A 29 11.99 -20.54 -8.15
CA ARG A 29 12.21 -21.13 -9.48
C ARG A 29 11.05 -20.79 -10.39
N CYS A 30 11.34 -20.17 -11.53
CA CYS A 30 10.34 -19.86 -12.55
C CYS A 30 9.62 -21.13 -12.98
N GLY A 31 8.28 -21.05 -13.13
CA GLY A 31 7.42 -22.19 -13.48
C GLY A 31 7.11 -23.14 -12.33
N ARG A 32 7.60 -22.88 -11.09
CA ARG A 32 7.35 -23.74 -9.92
C ARG A 32 6.68 -23.01 -8.74
N PHE A 33 6.07 -21.88 -9.02
CA PHE A 33 5.31 -21.15 -7.99
C PHE A 33 4.23 -22.05 -7.36
N PRO A 34 4.01 -22.01 -6.03
CA PRO A 34 4.65 -21.16 -5.02
C PRO A 34 5.89 -21.77 -4.34
N ARG A 35 6.58 -22.70 -4.98
CA ARG A 35 7.74 -23.39 -4.41
C ARG A 35 9.02 -22.58 -4.53
N ALA A 36 9.87 -22.67 -3.50
CA ALA A 36 11.20 -22.10 -3.45
C ALA A 36 12.16 -23.06 -2.76
N PHE A 37 13.45 -22.93 -3.03
CA PHE A 37 14.49 -23.65 -2.31
C PHE A 37 15.04 -22.76 -1.18
N ASP A 38 15.02 -23.25 0.05
CA ASP A 38 15.63 -22.56 1.19
C ASP A 38 17.07 -23.04 1.37
N HIS A 39 18.03 -22.17 1.03
CA HIS A 39 19.46 -22.47 1.09
C HIS A 39 19.98 -22.66 2.52
N ARG A 40 19.30 -22.12 3.54
CA ARG A 40 19.72 -22.25 4.94
C ARG A 40 19.51 -23.65 5.49
N ILE A 41 18.46 -24.33 5.05
CA ILE A 41 18.09 -25.66 5.51
C ILE A 41 18.20 -26.74 4.41
N GLY A 42 18.52 -26.32 3.18
CA GLY A 42 18.82 -27.21 2.06
C GLY A 42 17.60 -27.98 1.51
N VAL A 43 16.38 -27.47 1.66
CA VAL A 43 15.16 -28.16 1.23
C VAL A 43 14.23 -27.24 0.42
N GLU A 44 13.39 -27.87 -0.39
CA GLU A 44 12.29 -27.18 -1.09
C GLU A 44 11.15 -26.88 -0.11
N VAL A 45 10.67 -25.64 -0.12
CA VAL A 45 9.59 -25.14 0.73
C VAL A 45 8.46 -24.57 -0.11
N THR A 46 7.24 -24.52 0.44
CA THR A 46 6.11 -23.80 -0.15
C THR A 46 5.98 -22.42 0.52
N VAL A 47 6.01 -21.36 -0.28
CA VAL A 47 5.90 -19.99 0.21
C VAL A 47 4.43 -19.59 0.26
N TRP A 48 3.88 -19.48 1.46
CA TRP A 48 2.48 -19.09 1.71
C TRP A 48 2.31 -17.57 1.91
N CYS A 49 3.38 -16.85 2.18
CA CYS A 49 3.39 -15.43 2.49
C CYS A 49 3.89 -14.54 1.33
N SER A 50 3.75 -15.00 0.09
CA SER A 50 4.11 -14.22 -1.09
C SER A 50 3.05 -13.17 -1.38
N ASN A 51 3.47 -11.94 -1.70
CA ASN A 51 2.59 -10.90 -2.25
C ASN A 51 2.30 -11.10 -3.75
N ASP A 52 2.88 -12.13 -4.37
CA ASP A 52 2.59 -12.52 -5.75
C ASP A 52 1.39 -13.49 -5.78
N TYR A 53 0.22 -13.00 -5.37
CA TYR A 53 -0.97 -13.82 -5.18
C TYR A 53 -1.39 -14.59 -6.44
N LEU A 54 -1.22 -13.97 -7.61
CA LEU A 54 -1.59 -14.55 -8.91
C LEU A 54 -0.43 -15.26 -9.62
N GLY A 55 0.78 -15.24 -9.04
CA GLY A 55 1.97 -15.80 -9.69
C GLY A 55 2.43 -15.05 -10.95
N MET A 56 1.95 -13.81 -11.14
CA MET A 56 2.22 -13.00 -12.33
C MET A 56 3.71 -12.69 -12.52
N GLY A 57 4.48 -12.69 -11.42
CA GLY A 57 5.95 -12.54 -11.51
C GLY A 57 6.67 -13.65 -12.29
N GLN A 58 5.97 -14.72 -12.67
CA GLN A 58 6.48 -15.83 -13.49
C GLN A 58 5.66 -16.05 -14.76
N HIS A 59 4.68 -15.20 -15.05
CA HIS A 59 3.86 -15.31 -16.25
C HIS A 59 4.69 -14.98 -17.49
N LEU A 60 4.56 -15.80 -18.55
CA LEU A 60 5.41 -15.69 -19.74
C LEU A 60 5.34 -14.33 -20.39
N ALA A 61 4.13 -13.77 -20.58
CA ALA A 61 3.97 -12.43 -21.17
C ALA A 61 4.65 -11.32 -20.35
N VAL A 62 4.67 -11.44 -19.01
CA VAL A 62 5.37 -10.50 -18.15
C VAL A 62 6.89 -10.60 -18.31
N LEU A 63 7.41 -11.84 -18.37
CA LEU A 63 8.84 -12.09 -18.56
C LEU A 63 9.33 -11.61 -19.93
N GLU A 64 8.55 -11.88 -21.00
CA GLU A 64 8.84 -11.43 -22.37
C GLU A 64 8.86 -9.89 -22.45
N ALA A 65 7.84 -9.20 -21.94
CA ALA A 65 7.78 -7.76 -21.91
C ALA A 65 8.94 -7.14 -21.11
N MET A 66 9.33 -7.76 -20.00
CA MET A 66 10.51 -7.33 -19.23
C MET A 66 11.81 -7.49 -20.04
N GLN A 67 11.98 -8.62 -20.73
CA GLN A 67 13.15 -8.89 -21.53
C GLN A 67 13.26 -7.91 -22.73
N GLU A 68 12.18 -7.69 -23.44
CA GLU A 68 12.11 -6.72 -24.54
C GLU A 68 12.46 -5.31 -24.07
N THR A 69 11.86 -4.87 -22.96
CA THR A 69 12.13 -3.55 -22.39
C THR A 69 13.59 -3.43 -21.94
N LEU A 70 14.13 -4.46 -21.30
CA LEU A 70 15.54 -4.47 -20.88
C LEU A 70 16.50 -4.35 -22.08
N GLN A 71 16.20 -5.04 -23.17
CA GLN A 71 17.02 -4.95 -24.41
C GLN A 71 16.91 -3.58 -25.09
N ALA A 72 15.72 -2.97 -25.04
CA ALA A 72 15.48 -1.69 -25.72
C ALA A 72 16.06 -0.49 -24.97
N VAL A 73 15.95 -0.45 -23.64
CA VAL A 73 16.27 0.74 -22.83
C VAL A 73 17.33 0.52 -21.75
N GLY A 74 17.81 -0.70 -21.57
CA GLY A 74 18.79 -1.05 -20.53
C GLY A 74 18.18 -1.21 -19.15
N ALA A 75 19.04 -1.48 -18.15
CA ALA A 75 18.66 -1.71 -16.77
C ALA A 75 18.67 -0.42 -15.94
N GLY A 76 17.63 -0.24 -15.14
CA GLY A 76 17.51 0.85 -14.16
C GLY A 76 17.11 2.20 -14.76
N ALA A 77 16.82 3.14 -13.86
CA ALA A 77 16.29 4.46 -14.24
C ALA A 77 17.38 5.54 -14.47
N GLY A 78 18.62 5.28 -14.08
CA GLY A 78 19.75 6.20 -14.24
C GLY A 78 19.73 7.45 -13.38
N GLY A 79 18.72 7.61 -12.50
CA GLY A 79 18.62 8.78 -11.63
C GLY A 79 17.28 8.87 -10.89
N THR A 80 17.08 9.98 -10.20
CA THR A 80 15.78 10.28 -9.59
C THR A 80 14.77 10.76 -10.63
N ARG A 81 13.48 10.54 -10.40
CA ARG A 81 12.41 10.96 -11.32
C ARG A 81 12.43 12.46 -11.60
N ASN A 82 12.80 13.29 -10.64
CA ASN A 82 12.83 14.74 -10.79
C ASN A 82 13.97 15.27 -11.70
N ILE A 83 14.96 14.44 -12.02
CA ILE A 83 16.12 14.86 -12.82
C ILE A 83 16.14 14.09 -14.13
N SER A 84 16.59 12.83 -14.12
CA SER A 84 16.79 12.03 -15.34
C SER A 84 16.20 10.63 -15.28
N GLY A 85 15.69 10.21 -14.11
CA GLY A 85 15.19 8.85 -13.86
C GLY A 85 13.70 8.65 -14.18
N ASN A 86 13.02 9.62 -14.78
CA ASN A 86 11.63 9.47 -15.21
C ASN A 86 11.58 8.95 -16.66
N SER A 87 11.68 7.65 -16.85
CA SER A 87 11.65 7.02 -18.16
C SER A 87 10.24 7.01 -18.77
N HIS A 88 10.16 6.84 -20.10
CA HIS A 88 8.89 6.71 -20.81
C HIS A 88 8.02 5.56 -20.28
N VAL A 89 8.64 4.46 -19.86
CA VAL A 89 7.94 3.30 -19.29
C VAL A 89 7.19 3.65 -18.00
N HIS A 90 7.72 4.56 -17.16
CA HIS A 90 6.97 5.06 -16.00
C HIS A 90 5.68 5.78 -16.41
N LEU A 91 5.75 6.63 -17.43
CA LEU A 91 4.58 7.38 -17.93
C LEU A 91 3.53 6.47 -18.55
N LEU A 92 3.95 5.43 -19.28
CA LEU A 92 3.03 4.43 -19.83
C LEU A 92 2.33 3.68 -18.70
N LEU A 93 3.07 3.21 -17.71
CA LEU A 93 2.51 2.51 -16.55
C LEU A 93 1.53 3.40 -15.78
N GLU A 94 1.86 4.66 -15.53
CA GLU A 94 0.97 5.61 -14.84
C GLU A 94 -0.34 5.84 -15.61
N ARG A 95 -0.28 5.90 -16.95
CA ARG A 95 -1.49 6.01 -17.78
C ARG A 95 -2.36 4.76 -17.71
N GLU A 96 -1.76 3.58 -17.80
CA GLU A 96 -2.51 2.31 -17.69
C GLU A 96 -3.15 2.16 -16.32
N ILE A 97 -2.45 2.47 -15.24
CA ILE A 97 -2.99 2.45 -13.90
C ILE A 97 -4.14 3.46 -13.75
N ALA A 98 -3.96 4.68 -14.24
CA ALA A 98 -5.02 5.69 -14.20
C ALA A 98 -6.26 5.24 -14.97
N HIS A 99 -6.06 4.64 -16.16
CA HIS A 99 -7.16 4.10 -16.98
C HIS A 99 -7.87 2.95 -16.26
N LEU A 100 -7.13 1.98 -15.73
CA LEU A 100 -7.65 0.84 -14.99
C LEU A 100 -8.56 1.29 -13.83
N HIS A 101 -8.17 2.32 -13.11
CA HIS A 101 -8.92 2.86 -11.97
C HIS A 101 -9.89 3.99 -12.34
N GLY A 102 -10.13 4.25 -13.64
CA GLY A 102 -11.02 5.31 -14.08
C GLY A 102 -10.64 6.71 -13.55
N ARG A 103 -9.33 6.97 -13.40
CA ARG A 103 -8.79 8.21 -12.85
C ARG A 103 -8.06 9.03 -13.92
N GLU A 104 -7.93 10.33 -13.66
CA GLU A 104 -7.24 11.25 -14.58
C GLU A 104 -5.72 11.03 -14.59
N ALA A 105 -5.14 10.68 -13.46
CA ALA A 105 -3.71 10.48 -13.29
C ALA A 105 -3.39 9.44 -12.22
N ALA A 106 -2.21 8.84 -12.33
CA ALA A 106 -1.60 8.00 -11.31
C ALA A 106 -0.14 8.40 -11.12
N LEU A 107 0.43 8.08 -9.96
CA LEU A 107 1.83 8.31 -9.64
C LEU A 107 2.45 7.01 -9.11
N VAL A 108 3.48 6.51 -9.81
CA VAL A 108 4.24 5.34 -9.40
C VAL A 108 5.37 5.75 -8.46
N LEU A 109 5.44 5.10 -7.30
CA LEU A 109 6.50 5.24 -6.31
C LEU A 109 7.29 3.93 -6.18
N THR A 110 8.43 3.97 -5.47
CA THR A 110 9.37 2.84 -5.40
C THR A 110 8.85 1.65 -4.60
N SER A 111 7.88 1.86 -3.71
CA SER A 111 7.24 0.81 -2.93
C SER A 111 5.93 1.32 -2.31
N GLY A 112 5.06 0.39 -1.86
CA GLY A 112 3.87 0.71 -1.10
C GLY A 112 4.16 1.46 0.19
N TYR A 113 5.24 1.08 0.86
CA TYR A 113 5.67 1.79 2.05
C TYR A 113 5.93 3.28 1.77
N VAL A 114 6.71 3.56 0.72
CA VAL A 114 7.05 4.94 0.33
C VAL A 114 5.80 5.68 -0.16
N ALA A 115 4.89 5.01 -0.86
CA ALA A 115 3.65 5.63 -1.33
C ALA A 115 2.78 6.10 -0.15
N ASN A 116 2.55 5.25 0.84
CA ASN A 116 1.80 5.60 2.04
C ASN A 116 2.49 6.71 2.84
N ASP A 117 3.78 6.57 3.11
CA ASP A 117 4.54 7.55 3.89
C ASP A 117 4.56 8.92 3.19
N ALA A 118 4.93 8.97 1.91
CA ALA A 118 5.03 10.22 1.16
C ALA A 118 3.66 10.88 0.99
N THR A 119 2.61 10.13 0.66
CA THR A 119 1.28 10.69 0.43
C THR A 119 0.68 11.23 1.72
N LEU A 120 0.60 10.41 2.75
CA LEU A 120 -0.02 10.81 4.02
C LEU A 120 0.73 11.93 4.70
N SER A 121 2.07 11.89 4.69
CA SER A 121 2.87 12.96 5.28
C SER A 121 2.71 14.29 4.53
N THR A 122 2.57 14.25 3.21
CA THR A 122 2.41 15.46 2.39
C THR A 122 1.01 16.03 2.50
N VAL A 123 -0.02 15.21 2.20
CA VAL A 123 -1.42 15.67 2.19
C VAL A 123 -1.83 16.23 3.56
N ALA A 124 -1.51 15.50 4.63
CA ALA A 124 -1.91 15.93 5.96
C ALA A 124 -1.10 17.14 6.48
N ARG A 125 0.10 17.40 5.95
CA ARG A 125 0.89 18.57 6.29
C ARG A 125 0.47 19.83 5.51
N GLU A 126 0.15 19.67 4.22
CA GLU A 126 -0.14 20.82 3.34
C GLU A 126 -1.52 21.43 3.59
N LEU A 127 -2.44 20.71 4.22
CA LEU A 127 -3.78 21.22 4.55
C LEU A 127 -3.78 21.79 5.99
N PRO A 128 -3.87 23.12 6.16
CA PRO A 128 -3.81 23.77 7.47
C PRO A 128 -4.91 23.25 8.41
N GLY A 129 -4.54 22.83 9.61
CA GLY A 129 -5.48 22.35 10.62
C GLY A 129 -6.04 20.96 10.35
N MET A 130 -5.45 20.20 9.42
CA MET A 130 -5.84 18.81 9.13
C MET A 130 -5.87 17.95 10.38
N VAL A 131 -6.91 17.15 10.48
CA VAL A 131 -7.05 16.08 11.49
C VAL A 131 -7.13 14.73 10.78
N VAL A 132 -6.28 13.80 11.20
CA VAL A 132 -6.22 12.45 10.62
C VAL A 132 -6.88 11.44 11.56
N PHE A 133 -7.78 10.62 11.02
CA PHE A 133 -8.42 9.51 11.71
C PHE A 133 -7.87 8.21 11.14
N SER A 134 -7.17 7.45 11.97
CA SER A 134 -6.47 6.22 11.56
C SER A 134 -7.13 5.00 12.18
N ASP A 135 -7.38 3.97 11.37
CA ASP A 135 -7.73 2.65 11.93
C ASP A 135 -6.62 2.14 12.84
N ALA A 136 -6.99 1.45 13.92
CA ALA A 136 -6.05 0.93 14.92
C ALA A 136 -5.08 -0.11 14.35
N PHE A 137 -5.42 -0.77 13.24
CA PHE A 137 -4.63 -1.84 12.63
C PHE A 137 -3.95 -1.43 11.33
N ASN A 138 -3.99 -0.16 10.97
CA ASN A 138 -3.32 0.33 9.78
C ASN A 138 -1.85 -0.10 9.72
N HIS A 139 -1.38 -0.37 8.51
CA HIS A 139 -0.01 -0.77 8.23
C HIS A 139 1.02 0.27 8.73
N ALA A 140 2.20 -0.21 9.11
CA ALA A 140 3.27 0.61 9.66
C ALA A 140 3.66 1.80 8.76
N SER A 141 3.55 1.68 7.44
CA SER A 141 3.81 2.75 6.48
C SER A 141 2.80 3.90 6.59
N MET A 142 1.51 3.58 6.77
CA MET A 142 0.47 4.59 7.01
C MET A 142 0.69 5.30 8.34
N ILE A 143 1.00 4.53 9.40
CA ILE A 143 1.34 5.08 10.72
C ILE A 143 2.56 6.00 10.63
N ALA A 144 3.59 5.63 9.84
CA ALA A 144 4.78 6.46 9.62
C ALA A 144 4.43 7.77 8.91
N GLY A 145 3.68 7.72 7.80
CA GLY A 145 3.25 8.90 7.06
C GLY A 145 2.42 9.86 7.91
N ILE A 146 1.45 9.33 8.67
CA ILE A 146 0.63 10.13 9.59
C ILE A 146 1.52 10.79 10.67
N ARG A 147 2.48 10.06 11.22
CA ARG A 147 3.42 10.62 12.20
C ARG A 147 4.29 11.72 11.60
N ASN A 148 4.82 11.49 10.39
CA ASN A 148 5.71 12.43 9.69
C ASN A 148 4.99 13.71 9.27
N SER A 149 3.67 13.66 9.04
CA SER A 149 2.86 14.86 8.77
C SER A 149 2.79 15.83 9.94
N ARG A 150 2.94 15.34 11.17
CA ARG A 150 2.71 16.07 12.44
C ARG A 150 1.29 16.60 12.63
N ALA A 151 0.34 16.19 11.81
CA ALA A 151 -1.07 16.54 11.97
C ALA A 151 -1.64 15.96 13.27
N GLU A 152 -2.65 16.62 13.79
CA GLU A 152 -3.47 16.07 14.88
C GLU A 152 -4.09 14.74 14.43
N LYS A 153 -4.08 13.72 15.29
CA LYS A 153 -4.58 12.40 14.92
C LYS A 153 -5.42 11.78 16.01
N TYR A 154 -6.42 11.04 15.57
CA TYR A 154 -7.23 10.14 16.39
C TYR A 154 -7.11 8.74 15.84
N VAL A 155 -7.08 7.74 16.73
CA VAL A 155 -7.10 6.33 16.36
C VAL A 155 -8.47 5.78 16.73
N PHE A 156 -9.21 5.29 15.75
CA PHE A 156 -10.50 4.64 15.98
C PHE A 156 -10.34 3.12 16.04
N ARG A 157 -11.30 2.45 16.65
CA ARG A 157 -11.30 0.99 16.79
C ARG A 157 -11.37 0.34 15.42
N HIS A 158 -10.58 -0.73 15.28
CA HIS A 158 -10.49 -1.50 14.05
C HIS A 158 -11.85 -1.86 13.46
N ASN A 159 -12.04 -1.50 12.17
CA ASN A 159 -13.27 -1.76 11.41
C ASN A 159 -14.57 -1.30 12.07
N ASP A 160 -14.53 -0.23 12.87
CA ASP A 160 -15.69 0.26 13.62
C ASP A 160 -16.17 1.65 13.11
N PRO A 161 -17.15 1.69 12.17
CA PRO A 161 -17.71 2.96 11.67
C PRO A 161 -18.39 3.80 12.76
N VAL A 162 -18.92 3.15 13.82
CA VAL A 162 -19.58 3.85 14.92
C VAL A 162 -18.55 4.60 15.77
N ASP A 163 -17.42 3.96 16.05
CA ASP A 163 -16.34 4.63 16.76
C ASP A 163 -15.70 5.74 15.91
N LEU A 164 -15.52 5.51 14.61
CA LEU A 164 -15.08 6.53 13.66
C LEU A 164 -16.00 7.76 13.74
N GLY A 165 -17.32 7.57 13.64
CA GLY A 165 -18.30 8.66 13.74
C GLY A 165 -18.22 9.43 15.05
N ARG A 166 -18.04 8.73 16.17
CA ARG A 166 -17.84 9.37 17.49
C ARG A 166 -16.56 10.22 17.53
N GLN A 167 -15.49 9.77 16.90
CA GLN A 167 -14.24 10.52 16.85
C GLN A 167 -14.37 11.76 15.95
N LEU A 168 -14.99 11.61 14.77
CA LEU A 168 -15.24 12.70 13.83
C LEU A 168 -16.12 13.80 14.44
N TYR A 169 -17.16 13.43 15.20
CA TYR A 169 -18.05 14.36 15.88
C TYR A 169 -17.34 15.32 16.86
N ARG A 170 -16.17 14.93 17.38
CA ARG A 170 -15.39 15.74 18.34
C ARG A 170 -14.61 16.89 17.68
N VAL A 171 -14.52 16.86 16.34
CA VAL A 171 -13.72 17.84 15.58
C VAL A 171 -14.65 18.83 14.92
N ALA A 172 -14.32 20.12 15.02
CA ALA A 172 -15.10 21.21 14.43
C ALA A 172 -15.40 20.96 12.94
N PRO A 173 -16.63 21.26 12.48
CA PRO A 173 -17.07 20.94 11.12
C PRO A 173 -16.20 21.57 10.01
N ASP A 174 -15.67 22.75 10.24
CA ASP A 174 -14.86 23.54 9.31
C ASP A 174 -13.41 23.06 9.19
N ARG A 175 -12.95 22.19 10.09
CA ARG A 175 -11.60 21.63 10.00
C ARG A 175 -11.52 20.55 8.94
N PRO A 176 -10.46 20.53 8.10
CA PRO A 176 -10.24 19.44 7.16
C PRO A 176 -9.95 18.12 7.90
N LYS A 177 -10.51 17.03 7.41
CA LYS A 177 -10.46 15.71 8.04
C LYS A 177 -10.04 14.67 7.01
N LEU A 178 -9.19 13.72 7.41
CA LEU A 178 -8.75 12.61 6.58
C LEU A 178 -8.94 11.29 7.34
N VAL A 179 -9.73 10.38 6.80
CA VAL A 179 -9.94 9.03 7.34
C VAL A 179 -9.05 8.05 6.59
N CYS A 180 -8.20 7.30 7.30
CA CYS A 180 -7.22 6.40 6.72
C CYS A 180 -7.48 4.96 7.19
N PHE A 181 -7.65 4.04 6.24
CA PHE A 181 -7.87 2.62 6.52
C PHE A 181 -7.44 1.74 5.34
N GLU A 182 -7.34 0.42 5.55
CA GLU A 182 -7.01 -0.56 4.50
C GLU A 182 -8.28 -1.27 4.03
N SER A 183 -8.32 -1.71 2.78
CA SER A 183 -9.42 -2.52 2.25
C SER A 183 -9.37 -3.95 2.81
N VAL A 184 -8.19 -4.55 2.80
CA VAL A 184 -7.89 -5.85 3.42
C VAL A 184 -6.62 -5.71 4.24
N TYR A 185 -6.69 -6.06 5.51
CA TYR A 185 -5.55 -5.97 6.43
C TYR A 185 -4.61 -7.16 6.27
N SER A 186 -3.34 -6.89 6.01
CA SER A 186 -2.37 -7.92 5.61
C SER A 186 -2.04 -8.95 6.69
N MET A 187 -2.23 -8.60 7.97
CA MET A 187 -1.80 -9.46 9.09
C MET A 187 -2.85 -10.49 9.52
N ASP A 188 -4.11 -10.19 9.33
CA ASP A 188 -5.23 -11.02 9.81
C ASP A 188 -6.28 -11.32 8.72
N GLY A 189 -6.18 -10.65 7.56
CA GLY A 189 -7.11 -10.83 6.45
C GLY A 189 -8.49 -10.20 6.68
N HIS A 190 -8.63 -9.34 7.67
CA HIS A 190 -9.89 -8.64 7.91
C HIS A 190 -10.22 -7.72 6.74
N ILE A 191 -11.47 -7.76 6.30
CA ILE A 191 -12.00 -6.89 5.24
C ILE A 191 -12.68 -5.70 5.90
N ALA A 192 -12.35 -4.50 5.46
CA ALA A 192 -13.00 -3.30 5.98
C ALA A 192 -14.45 -3.18 5.51
N PRO A 193 -15.36 -2.68 6.32
CA PRO A 193 -16.71 -2.28 5.89
C PRO A 193 -16.64 -0.95 5.11
N ILE A 194 -16.00 -0.97 3.92
CA ILE A 194 -15.60 0.21 3.14
C ILE A 194 -16.77 1.17 2.96
N GLY A 195 -17.94 0.68 2.47
CA GLY A 195 -19.11 1.51 2.27
C GLY A 195 -19.52 2.27 3.52
N ALA A 196 -19.68 1.57 4.66
CA ALA A 196 -20.07 2.19 5.92
C ALA A 196 -19.01 3.19 6.43
N MET A 197 -17.71 2.93 6.21
CA MET A 197 -16.64 3.87 6.55
C MET A 197 -16.71 5.14 5.71
N CYS A 198 -16.93 5.00 4.41
CA CYS A 198 -17.08 6.11 3.48
C CYS A 198 -18.34 6.92 3.77
N ASP A 199 -19.49 6.27 4.01
CA ASP A 199 -20.75 6.95 4.37
C ASP A 199 -20.58 7.83 5.63
N VAL A 200 -19.89 7.32 6.63
CA VAL A 200 -19.56 8.09 7.83
C VAL A 200 -18.61 9.23 7.52
N ALA A 201 -17.57 9.01 6.73
CA ALA A 201 -16.63 10.06 6.33
C ALA A 201 -17.34 11.18 5.57
N ASP A 202 -18.17 10.83 4.59
CA ASP A 202 -18.95 11.77 3.79
C ASP A 202 -19.93 12.60 4.64
N HIS A 203 -20.62 11.96 5.60
CA HIS A 203 -21.51 12.64 6.53
C HIS A 203 -20.81 13.77 7.30
N PHE A 204 -19.53 13.59 7.64
CA PHE A 204 -18.73 14.60 8.34
C PHE A 204 -17.86 15.47 7.42
N GLY A 205 -18.01 15.37 6.12
CA GLY A 205 -17.21 16.10 5.12
C GLY A 205 -15.72 15.75 5.21
N ALA A 206 -15.42 14.51 5.58
CA ALA A 206 -14.06 14.02 5.68
C ALA A 206 -13.62 13.36 4.38
N MET A 207 -12.37 13.54 4.10
CA MET A 207 -11.69 12.83 3.04
C MET A 207 -11.36 11.39 3.47
N THR A 208 -11.28 10.44 2.51
CA THR A 208 -10.85 9.06 2.75
C THR A 208 -9.52 8.75 2.06
N TYR A 209 -8.66 8.01 2.73
CA TYR A 209 -7.46 7.39 2.18
C TYR A 209 -7.59 5.88 2.37
N LEU A 210 -7.71 5.17 1.27
CA LEU A 210 -7.84 3.71 1.25
C LEU A 210 -6.55 3.08 0.71
N ASP A 211 -5.94 2.21 1.50
CA ASP A 211 -4.84 1.37 1.05
C ASP A 211 -5.39 0.04 0.51
N GLU A 212 -5.22 -0.21 -0.78
CA GLU A 212 -5.70 -1.39 -1.48
C GLU A 212 -4.58 -2.34 -1.92
N VAL A 213 -3.40 -2.20 -1.34
CA VAL A 213 -2.22 -3.02 -1.70
C VAL A 213 -2.50 -4.53 -1.72
N GLN A 214 -3.42 -5.01 -0.89
CA GLN A 214 -3.76 -6.44 -0.82
C GLN A 214 -4.85 -6.87 -1.81
N VAL A 215 -5.59 -5.95 -2.41
CA VAL A 215 -6.77 -6.24 -3.25
C VAL A 215 -6.56 -5.87 -4.71
N ALA A 216 -5.78 -4.84 -5.01
CA ALA A 216 -5.59 -4.35 -6.38
C ALA A 216 -5.15 -5.45 -7.37
N ALA A 217 -4.43 -6.47 -6.91
CA ALA A 217 -4.06 -7.62 -7.72
C ALA A 217 -5.21 -8.62 -7.99
N GLN A 218 -6.32 -8.54 -7.26
CA GLN A 218 -7.45 -9.45 -7.39
C GLN A 218 -8.57 -8.90 -8.28
N GLN A 219 -8.57 -7.60 -8.56
CA GLN A 219 -9.62 -6.94 -9.35
C GLN A 219 -9.45 -7.09 -10.87
N GLU A 220 -8.32 -7.58 -11.34
CA GLU A 220 -7.96 -7.58 -12.76
C GLU A 220 -8.37 -8.84 -13.52
N CYS A 221 -9.27 -9.67 -13.01
CA CYS A 221 -9.81 -10.77 -13.80
C CYS A 221 -11.24 -10.45 -14.28
N PRO A 222 -11.43 -9.87 -15.48
CA PRO A 222 -12.72 -9.85 -16.13
C PRO A 222 -12.93 -11.25 -16.71
N SER A 223 -13.16 -12.25 -15.89
CA SER A 223 -13.83 -13.46 -16.32
C SER A 223 -15.31 -13.22 -16.13
N ASP A 224 -15.97 -13.01 -17.25
CA ASP A 224 -17.39 -13.27 -17.46
C ASP A 224 -17.82 -14.47 -16.63
N THR A 225 -18.31 -14.27 -15.45
CA THR A 225 -19.24 -15.11 -14.69
C THR A 225 -19.11 -14.83 -13.19
N THR A 226 -20.26 -14.41 -12.64
CA THR A 226 -20.64 -14.39 -11.23
C THR A 226 -19.94 -13.35 -10.35
N ALA A 227 -20.78 -12.48 -9.83
CA ALA A 227 -20.46 -11.47 -8.83
C ALA A 227 -19.43 -11.97 -7.83
N THR A 228 -18.24 -11.35 -7.86
CA THR A 228 -17.33 -11.41 -6.72
C THR A 228 -18.01 -10.72 -5.54
N PRO A 229 -17.75 -11.08 -4.28
CA PRO A 229 -18.36 -10.44 -3.13
C PRO A 229 -18.00 -8.95 -2.99
N PHE A 230 -17.23 -8.42 -3.94
CA PHE A 230 -16.88 -7.02 -4.08
C PHE A 230 -17.58 -6.48 -5.31
N ASP A 231 -18.69 -5.78 -5.10
CA ASP A 231 -19.38 -5.04 -6.15
C ASP A 231 -18.40 -4.02 -6.74
N THR A 232 -17.97 -4.23 -8.00
CA THR A 232 -16.93 -3.43 -8.65
C THR A 232 -17.27 -1.93 -8.72
N ASP A 233 -18.54 -1.57 -8.61
CA ASP A 233 -18.98 -0.17 -8.58
C ASP A 233 -18.56 0.56 -7.30
N TRP A 234 -18.38 -0.14 -6.18
CA TRP A 234 -17.94 0.45 -4.92
C TRP A 234 -16.48 0.89 -4.94
N HIS A 235 -15.61 0.09 -5.55
CA HIS A 235 -14.17 0.37 -5.57
C HIS A 235 -13.81 1.55 -6.48
N LEU A 236 -14.56 1.75 -7.55
CA LEU A 236 -14.38 2.88 -8.47
C LEU A 236 -14.91 4.21 -7.91
N GLN A 237 -15.90 4.15 -7.02
CA GLN A 237 -16.48 5.34 -6.40
C GLN A 237 -15.74 5.87 -5.19
N TYR A 238 -15.00 5.01 -4.47
CA TYR A 238 -14.49 5.31 -3.14
C TYR A 238 -12.96 5.27 -2.99
N CYS A 239 -12.20 5.37 -4.08
CA CYS A 239 -10.85 5.86 -4.00
C CYS A 239 -10.80 7.33 -4.48
N PRO A 240 -11.51 8.28 -3.88
CA PRO A 240 -11.25 9.67 -4.09
C PRO A 240 -10.19 10.07 -3.10
N LEU A 241 -8.95 9.83 -3.46
CA LEU A 241 -8.01 10.82 -3.04
C LEU A 241 -8.36 12.07 -3.85
N LEU A 242 -9.23 12.76 -3.41
CA LEU A 242 -9.47 13.89 -2.88
C LEU A 242 -8.61 15.05 -3.17
N LEU A 243 -8.78 15.50 -4.10
CA LEU A 243 -8.89 16.94 -4.30
C LEU A 243 -10.09 17.06 -5.21
N PRO A 244 -10.83 18.16 -5.21
CA PRO A 244 -11.97 18.34 -6.14
C PRO A 244 -11.55 18.21 -7.60
N ALA A 245 -10.36 17.75 -7.88
CA ALA A 245 -9.83 17.39 -9.19
C ALA A 245 -8.81 16.25 -9.04
N ARG A 246 -9.21 14.98 -9.13
CA ARG A 246 -8.72 14.12 -10.20
C ARG A 246 -7.30 13.56 -10.09
N ALA A 247 -6.64 13.41 -8.92
CA ALA A 247 -5.38 12.70 -8.80
C ALA A 247 -5.52 11.46 -7.91
N THR A 248 -5.12 10.30 -8.42
CA THR A 248 -5.05 9.07 -7.65
C THR A 248 -3.59 8.72 -7.44
N PHE A 249 -3.20 8.54 -6.18
CA PHE A 249 -1.90 8.01 -5.84
C PHE A 249 -1.99 6.49 -5.82
N PHE A 250 -1.16 5.83 -6.60
CA PHE A 250 -1.15 4.39 -6.68
C PHE A 250 0.15 3.84 -6.13
N CYS A 251 0.02 2.86 -5.25
CA CYS A 251 1.15 2.11 -4.78
C CYS A 251 1.34 0.89 -5.67
N ALA A 252 2.17 1.00 -6.71
CA ALA A 252 2.71 -0.17 -7.36
C ALA A 252 3.96 -0.59 -6.61
N ALA A 253 3.87 -1.64 -5.79
CA ALA A 253 5.04 -2.27 -5.23
C ALA A 253 5.85 -2.87 -6.38
N LYS A 254 7.06 -2.35 -6.61
CA LYS A 254 8.03 -2.96 -7.49
C LYS A 254 8.60 -4.18 -6.79
N LYS A 255 8.44 -5.37 -7.37
CA LYS A 255 9.26 -6.53 -7.04
C LYS A 255 10.62 -6.41 -7.69
#